data_2528b856b24e520563718ca08e619284
#
_entry.id   2528b856b24e520563718ca08e619284
#
_cell.length_a   1.000
_cell.length_b   1.000
_cell.length_c   1.000
_cell.angle_alpha   90.00
_cell.angle_beta   90.00
_cell.angle_gamma   90.00
#
_symmetry.space_group_name_H-M   'P 1'
#
loop_
_entity.id
_entity.type
_entity.pdbx_description
1 polymer ?
#
loop_
_entity_poly.entity_id
_entity_poly.type
_entity_poly.pdbx_seq_one_letter_code
_entity_poly.pdbx_strand_id
1 'polypeptide(L)'
;MKNESQLKSSKRGVLLRLAIFMALMISAFIIPSSALADFGYTEDSTNYTIDTGANLVFKVKRSNGDISSLIYNGTDYNGYTNKNSHVEIGLGQSDVTISQPSSSVIMVKVVYGTLEQYYVARKGENNIYMFTYIADDSVTVTRYIVRLKPSLFPVLNTSNSWYSSYSTLEAKDIFTDTSTGYTYSKHYSDTRVMDYNYTGISNGNVGAYIVRSNHEKASGGPFYRSLIRDNTNVAVNLYEILYYGMAQTDVKRYGLQGPYVLAFTDGGEPSSKLYAGNLKTDWIDSLGIHGWVGSSGRGRVAGVGIKNMKSDYEYVVGFSNDEAQYWTKASDSNGYFSCTNMLPGTYTMTIYKNELAVYTTDVTVTAGGTKILNSITITDDPSDNDVTWRIGDWDG
;
A
#
# COMPACT_ATOMS: atom_id res chain seq x y z
N MET A 1 -62.76 -28.33 -49.76
CA MET A 1 -62.59 -28.56 -48.32
C MET A 1 -61.29 -29.27 -47.87
N LYS A 2 -60.26 -29.42 -48.72
CA LYS A 2 -58.92 -30.04 -48.31
C LYS A 2 -57.80 -29.07 -48.08
N ASN A 3 -57.92 -27.77 -48.30
CA ASN A 3 -56.79 -26.82 -48.18
C ASN A 3 -56.71 -26.04 -46.83
N GLU A 4 -57.78 -25.98 -46.06
CA GLU A 4 -57.73 -25.22 -44.78
C GLU A 4 -57.16 -26.05 -43.64
N SER A 5 -57.27 -27.37 -43.64
CA SER A 5 -56.68 -28.18 -42.57
C SER A 5 -55.13 -28.28 -42.63
N GLN A 6 -54.58 -28.28 -43.84
CA GLN A 6 -53.12 -28.29 -44.07
C GLN A 6 -52.48 -26.91 -43.67
N LEU A 7 -53.19 -25.81 -43.91
CA LEU A 7 -52.67 -24.48 -43.55
C LEU A 7 -52.67 -24.22 -42.02
N LYS A 8 -53.64 -24.81 -41.29
CA LYS A 8 -53.70 -24.72 -39.82
C LYS A 8 -52.65 -25.59 -39.13
N SER A 9 -52.30 -26.76 -39.71
CA SER A 9 -51.26 -27.66 -39.22
C SER A 9 -49.87 -27.03 -39.41
N SER A 10 -49.61 -26.42 -40.58
CA SER A 10 -48.34 -25.73 -40.86
C SER A 10 -48.07 -24.50 -39.92
N LYS A 11 -49.08 -23.68 -39.66
CA LYS A 11 -48.96 -22.53 -38.77
C LYS A 11 -48.75 -22.93 -37.32
N ARG A 12 -49.33 -24.01 -36.80
CA ARG A 12 -49.08 -24.55 -35.48
C ARG A 12 -47.66 -25.11 -35.33
N GLY A 13 -47.11 -25.78 -36.34
CA GLY A 13 -45.74 -26.27 -36.34
C GLY A 13 -44.69 -25.17 -36.35
N VAL A 14 -44.94 -24.06 -37.08
CA VAL A 14 -44.05 -22.91 -37.11
C VAL A 14 -44.11 -22.14 -35.79
N LEU A 15 -45.28 -21.93 -35.20
CA LEU A 15 -45.43 -21.27 -33.90
C LEU A 15 -44.80 -22.09 -32.77
N LEU A 16 -44.90 -23.42 -32.79
CA LEU A 16 -44.26 -24.29 -31.79
C LEU A 16 -42.73 -24.28 -31.93
N ARG A 17 -42.18 -24.24 -33.14
CA ARG A 17 -40.75 -24.12 -33.40
C ARG A 17 -40.21 -22.75 -33.00
N LEU A 18 -40.95 -21.68 -33.22
CA LEU A 18 -40.59 -20.30 -32.78
C LEU A 18 -40.59 -20.21 -31.24
N ALA A 19 -41.59 -20.82 -30.58
CA ALA A 19 -41.67 -20.83 -29.12
C ALA A 19 -40.51 -21.63 -28.47
N ILE A 20 -40.14 -22.79 -29.08
CA ILE A 20 -38.99 -23.58 -28.62
C ILE A 20 -37.67 -22.85 -28.89
N PHE A 21 -37.53 -22.14 -30.01
CA PHE A 21 -36.32 -21.32 -30.28
C PHE A 21 -36.22 -20.10 -29.35
N MET A 22 -37.32 -19.46 -29.02
CA MET A 22 -37.35 -18.37 -28.06
C MET A 22 -37.09 -18.84 -26.62
N ALA A 23 -37.58 -20.02 -26.23
CA ALA A 23 -37.29 -20.63 -24.94
C ALA A 23 -35.81 -21.06 -24.82
N LEU A 24 -35.19 -21.56 -25.90
CA LEU A 24 -33.76 -21.86 -25.98
C LEU A 24 -32.88 -20.60 -26.00
N MET A 25 -33.35 -19.51 -26.59
CA MET A 25 -32.64 -18.24 -26.55
C MET A 25 -32.73 -17.53 -25.17
N ILE A 26 -33.82 -17.75 -24.43
CA ILE A 26 -33.96 -17.23 -23.05
C ILE A 26 -33.13 -18.06 -22.06
N SER A 27 -32.93 -19.35 -22.29
CA SER A 27 -32.05 -20.16 -21.45
C SER A 27 -30.53 -19.91 -21.67
N ALA A 28 -30.17 -19.26 -22.79
CA ALA A 28 -28.78 -18.93 -23.07
C ALA A 28 -28.29 -17.62 -22.40
N PHE A 29 -29.18 -16.89 -21.72
CA PHE A 29 -28.87 -15.67 -21.00
C PHE A 29 -29.07 -15.77 -19.49
N ILE A 30 -29.11 -16.96 -18.92
CA ILE A 30 -28.79 -17.10 -17.50
C ILE A 30 -27.26 -17.06 -17.42
N ILE A 31 -26.69 -15.87 -17.45
CA ILE A 31 -25.38 -15.62 -16.87
C ILE A 31 -25.56 -16.13 -15.43
N PRO A 32 -24.81 -17.14 -14.97
CA PRO A 32 -24.81 -17.44 -13.56
C PRO A 32 -24.33 -16.15 -12.91
N SER A 33 -25.20 -15.46 -12.17
CA SER A 33 -24.70 -14.53 -11.19
C SER A 33 -23.76 -15.40 -10.36
N SER A 34 -22.45 -15.14 -10.47
CA SER A 34 -21.50 -15.68 -9.52
C SER A 34 -22.10 -15.33 -8.17
N ALA A 35 -22.57 -16.33 -7.46
CA ALA A 35 -22.96 -16.14 -6.07
C ALA A 35 -21.73 -15.49 -5.45
N LEU A 36 -21.88 -14.24 -4.98
CA LEU A 36 -20.83 -13.56 -4.23
C LEU A 36 -20.44 -14.57 -3.16
N ALA A 37 -19.18 -14.97 -3.16
CA ALA A 37 -18.67 -15.86 -2.15
C ALA A 37 -18.99 -15.26 -0.78
N ASP A 38 -19.45 -16.07 0.16
CA ASP A 38 -19.83 -15.58 1.48
C ASP A 38 -18.56 -15.17 2.23
N PHE A 39 -18.59 -13.99 2.83
CA PHE A 39 -17.52 -13.54 3.73
C PHE A 39 -17.29 -14.55 4.86
N GLY A 40 -16.08 -15.07 4.96
CA GLY A 40 -15.74 -16.07 5.93
C GLY A 40 -14.32 -16.61 5.80
N TYR A 41 -14.02 -17.61 6.59
CA TYR A 41 -12.79 -18.37 6.44
C TYR A 41 -12.99 -19.87 6.62
N THR A 42 -12.09 -20.63 6.03
CA THR A 42 -11.94 -22.07 6.28
C THR A 42 -10.49 -22.36 6.62
N GLU A 43 -10.24 -23.51 7.25
CA GLU A 43 -8.90 -23.95 7.58
C GLU A 43 -8.68 -25.40 7.16
N ASP A 44 -7.45 -25.68 6.74
CA ASP A 44 -6.95 -27.04 6.55
C ASP A 44 -5.66 -27.23 7.39
N SER A 45 -4.95 -28.34 7.22
CA SER A 45 -3.73 -28.61 7.96
C SER A 45 -2.58 -27.64 7.66
N THR A 46 -2.64 -26.89 6.56
CA THR A 46 -1.56 -26.08 6.03
C THR A 46 -1.89 -24.57 5.98
N ASN A 47 -3.15 -24.23 5.73
CA ASN A 47 -3.54 -22.84 5.48
C ASN A 47 -4.83 -22.45 6.20
N TYR A 48 -4.94 -21.15 6.47
CA TYR A 48 -6.20 -20.43 6.60
C TYR A 48 -6.57 -19.85 5.22
N THR A 49 -7.79 -20.09 4.76
CA THR A 49 -8.33 -19.52 3.51
C THR A 49 -9.39 -18.52 3.87
N ILE A 50 -9.18 -17.26 3.54
CA ILE A 50 -10.05 -16.13 3.88
C ILE A 50 -10.73 -15.64 2.60
N ASP A 51 -12.07 -15.57 2.60
CA ASP A 51 -12.87 -14.96 1.56
C ASP A 51 -13.43 -13.62 2.04
N THR A 52 -13.12 -12.55 1.32
CA THR A 52 -13.56 -11.20 1.69
C THR A 52 -15.01 -10.91 1.29
N GLY A 53 -15.65 -11.79 0.52
CA GLY A 53 -16.96 -11.52 -0.07
C GLY A 53 -16.97 -10.44 -1.16
N ALA A 54 -15.78 -10.08 -1.68
CA ALA A 54 -15.58 -9.08 -2.74
C ALA A 54 -14.64 -9.59 -3.84
N ASN A 55 -14.78 -10.88 -4.20
CA ASN A 55 -13.97 -11.56 -5.19
C ASN A 55 -12.48 -11.71 -4.85
N LEU A 56 -12.05 -11.32 -3.65
CA LEU A 56 -10.69 -11.54 -3.15
C LEU A 56 -10.69 -12.67 -2.15
N VAL A 57 -9.97 -13.76 -2.48
CA VAL A 57 -9.70 -14.89 -1.58
C VAL A 57 -8.19 -15.01 -1.41
N PHE A 58 -7.71 -15.12 -0.18
CA PHE A 58 -6.29 -15.31 0.06
C PHE A 58 -6.01 -16.41 1.08
N LYS A 59 -4.84 -17.04 0.96
CA LYS A 59 -4.42 -18.11 1.85
C LYS A 59 -3.20 -17.69 2.65
N VAL A 60 -3.29 -17.91 3.96
CA VAL A 60 -2.18 -17.68 4.90
C VAL A 60 -1.69 -19.01 5.43
N LYS A 61 -0.39 -19.29 5.30
CA LYS A 61 0.23 -20.51 5.83
C LYS A 61 0.19 -20.53 7.34
N ARG A 62 -0.24 -21.65 7.91
CA ARG A 62 -0.30 -21.85 9.35
C ARG A 62 1.10 -22.05 10.00
N SER A 63 2.11 -22.36 9.18
CA SER A 63 3.47 -22.60 9.67
C SER A 63 4.30 -21.34 9.90
N ASN A 64 4.04 -20.26 9.12
CA ASN A 64 4.92 -19.09 9.13
C ASN A 64 4.22 -17.76 8.76
N GLY A 65 2.91 -17.78 8.50
CA GLY A 65 2.16 -16.58 8.17
C GLY A 65 2.36 -16.01 6.77
N ASP A 66 3.07 -16.69 5.87
CA ASP A 66 3.20 -16.25 4.49
C ASP A 66 1.84 -16.31 3.77
N ILE A 67 1.56 -15.34 2.92
CA ILE A 67 0.45 -15.44 1.97
C ILE A 67 0.88 -16.30 0.79
N SER A 68 0.24 -17.45 0.63
CA SER A 68 0.58 -18.47 -0.37
C SER A 68 -0.34 -18.45 -1.59
N SER A 69 -1.42 -17.69 -1.57
CA SER A 69 -2.38 -17.54 -2.68
C SER A 69 -3.09 -16.20 -2.56
N LEU A 70 -3.31 -15.54 -3.69
CA LEU A 70 -4.00 -14.26 -3.84
C LEU A 70 -4.96 -14.37 -5.04
N ILE A 71 -6.16 -14.89 -4.80
CA ILE A 71 -7.15 -15.10 -5.84
C ILE A 71 -8.04 -13.88 -5.94
N TYR A 72 -8.06 -13.23 -7.09
CA TYR A 72 -8.97 -12.13 -7.39
C TYR A 72 -9.71 -12.41 -8.69
N ASN A 73 -11.03 -12.26 -8.69
CA ASN A 73 -11.90 -12.62 -9.82
C ASN A 73 -11.62 -14.05 -10.35
N GLY A 74 -11.36 -15.01 -9.44
CA GLY A 74 -11.12 -16.42 -9.77
C GLY A 74 -9.71 -16.75 -10.28
N THR A 75 -8.81 -15.76 -10.40
CA THR A 75 -7.42 -15.97 -10.85
C THR A 75 -6.45 -15.79 -9.69
N ASP A 76 -5.53 -16.75 -9.50
CA ASP A 76 -4.48 -16.64 -8.48
C ASP A 76 -3.30 -15.83 -9.02
N TYR A 77 -3.11 -14.65 -8.44
CA TYR A 77 -2.07 -13.68 -8.76
C TYR A 77 -0.79 -13.87 -7.95
N ASN A 78 -0.79 -14.73 -6.93
CA ASN A 78 0.42 -14.99 -6.16
C ASN A 78 1.53 -15.56 -7.06
N GLY A 79 2.79 -15.29 -6.74
CA GLY A 79 3.95 -15.73 -7.51
C GLY A 79 4.01 -17.24 -7.73
N TYR A 80 5.10 -17.72 -8.30
CA TYR A 80 5.26 -19.17 -8.53
C TYR A 80 5.28 -19.94 -7.21
N THR A 81 5.06 -21.25 -7.31
CA THR A 81 5.24 -22.19 -6.20
C THR A 81 6.54 -21.86 -5.44
N ASN A 82 6.47 -21.71 -4.15
CA ASN A 82 7.54 -21.28 -3.25
C ASN A 82 7.91 -19.76 -3.27
N LYS A 83 7.17 -18.92 -4.02
CA LYS A 83 7.29 -17.46 -3.95
C LYS A 83 6.05 -16.89 -3.28
N ASN A 84 6.04 -16.88 -1.96
CA ASN A 84 4.95 -16.36 -1.14
C ASN A 84 5.15 -14.88 -0.85
N SER A 85 4.07 -14.16 -0.54
CA SER A 85 4.17 -12.81 0.01
C SER A 85 4.44 -12.88 1.50
N HIS A 86 5.38 -12.09 2.02
CA HIS A 86 5.91 -12.29 3.36
C HIS A 86 6.61 -11.05 3.94
N VAL A 87 6.84 -11.08 5.25
CA VAL A 87 7.72 -10.13 5.94
C VAL A 87 9.19 -10.54 5.68
N GLU A 88 10.06 -9.56 5.46
CA GLU A 88 11.51 -9.69 5.26
C GLU A 88 11.85 -10.66 4.12
N ILE A 89 12.49 -11.79 4.39
CA ILE A 89 12.77 -12.90 3.46
C ILE A 89 11.86 -14.12 3.71
N GLY A 90 10.84 -13.97 4.55
CA GLY A 90 10.00 -15.01 5.15
C GLY A 90 10.36 -15.23 6.61
N LEU A 91 9.35 -15.21 7.46
CA LEU A 91 9.50 -15.59 8.85
C LEU A 91 9.71 -17.12 8.94
N GLY A 92 10.42 -17.58 9.92
CA GLY A 92 10.53 -19.01 10.21
C GLY A 92 9.23 -19.58 10.80
N GLN A 93 9.34 -20.74 11.46
CA GLN A 93 8.22 -21.33 12.20
C GLN A 93 7.64 -20.28 13.16
N SER A 94 6.35 -20.01 13.05
CA SER A 94 5.63 -18.96 13.78
C SER A 94 4.35 -19.52 14.38
N ASP A 95 3.85 -18.84 15.41
CA ASP A 95 2.48 -19.07 15.90
C ASP A 95 1.51 -18.28 15.06
N VAL A 96 0.66 -18.97 14.31
CA VAL A 96 -0.32 -18.35 13.41
C VAL A 96 -1.73 -18.69 13.89
N THR A 97 -2.51 -17.66 14.19
CA THR A 97 -3.88 -17.78 14.66
C THR A 97 -4.85 -16.98 13.80
N ILE A 98 -6.08 -17.43 13.70
CA ILE A 98 -7.16 -16.72 13.03
C ILE A 98 -8.31 -16.46 13.99
N SER A 99 -8.96 -15.32 13.85
CA SER A 99 -10.14 -14.95 14.60
C SER A 99 -11.12 -14.17 13.73
N GLN A 100 -12.38 -14.14 14.15
CA GLN A 100 -13.42 -13.32 13.53
C GLN A 100 -14.00 -12.39 14.61
N PRO A 101 -13.36 -11.23 14.89
CA PRO A 101 -13.77 -10.31 15.93
C PRO A 101 -15.19 -9.78 15.76
N SER A 102 -15.72 -9.75 14.53
CA SER A 102 -17.10 -9.37 14.23
C SER A 102 -17.61 -10.08 12.98
N SER A 103 -18.91 -9.97 12.71
CA SER A 103 -19.51 -10.51 11.47
C SER A 103 -18.95 -9.88 10.18
N SER A 104 -18.16 -8.81 10.30
CA SER A 104 -17.60 -8.07 9.14
C SER A 104 -16.07 -7.99 9.14
N VAL A 105 -15.37 -8.63 10.08
CA VAL A 105 -13.91 -8.58 10.19
C VAL A 105 -13.35 -9.96 10.50
N ILE A 106 -12.34 -10.38 9.73
CA ILE A 106 -11.51 -11.55 10.00
C ILE A 106 -10.09 -11.07 10.19
N MET A 107 -9.37 -11.58 11.17
CA MET A 107 -8.00 -11.23 11.47
C MET A 107 -7.14 -12.47 11.64
N VAL A 108 -6.02 -12.52 10.93
CA VAL A 108 -4.94 -13.48 11.16
C VAL A 108 -3.81 -12.75 11.89
N LYS A 109 -3.35 -13.33 12.98
CA LYS A 109 -2.17 -12.89 13.73
C LYS A 109 -1.05 -13.91 13.59
N VAL A 110 0.14 -13.45 13.27
CA VAL A 110 1.38 -14.23 13.18
C VAL A 110 2.33 -13.71 14.24
N VAL A 111 2.89 -14.58 15.06
CA VAL A 111 3.89 -14.24 16.08
C VAL A 111 5.18 -14.99 15.78
N TYR A 112 6.24 -14.26 15.54
CA TYR A 112 7.59 -14.76 15.32
C TYR A 112 8.56 -14.09 16.30
N GLY A 113 8.88 -14.78 17.39
CA GLY A 113 9.62 -14.16 18.48
C GLY A 113 8.89 -12.96 19.05
N THR A 114 9.49 -11.80 18.91
CA THR A 114 8.93 -10.51 19.36
C THR A 114 8.21 -9.73 18.24
N LEU A 115 8.31 -10.19 16.98
CA LEU A 115 7.62 -9.59 15.85
C LEU A 115 6.19 -10.15 15.74
N GLU A 116 5.23 -9.26 15.49
CA GLU A 116 3.85 -9.64 15.19
C GLU A 116 3.43 -9.09 13.83
N GLN A 117 2.85 -9.94 12.98
CA GLN A 117 2.25 -9.55 11.71
C GLN A 117 0.76 -9.79 11.75
N TYR A 118 -0.02 -8.84 11.25
CA TYR A 118 -1.47 -8.93 11.18
C TYR A 118 -1.95 -8.82 9.74
N TYR A 119 -2.93 -9.66 9.38
CA TYR A 119 -3.71 -9.55 8.15
C TYR A 119 -5.17 -9.42 8.51
N VAL A 120 -5.83 -8.36 8.08
CA VAL A 120 -7.22 -8.10 8.39
C VAL A 120 -8.02 -7.95 7.11
N ALA A 121 -9.06 -8.78 6.98
CA ALA A 121 -10.04 -8.69 5.90
C ALA A 121 -11.34 -8.08 6.42
N ARG A 122 -11.95 -7.20 5.64
CA ARG A 122 -13.26 -6.63 5.91
C ARG A 122 -14.27 -7.11 4.88
N LYS A 123 -15.47 -7.41 5.35
CA LYS A 123 -16.56 -7.90 4.52
C LYS A 123 -16.89 -6.94 3.37
N GLY A 124 -16.89 -7.46 2.15
CA GLY A 124 -17.23 -6.70 0.96
C GLY A 124 -16.12 -5.77 0.46
N GLU A 125 -14.88 -5.98 0.92
CA GLU A 125 -13.73 -5.21 0.46
C GLU A 125 -12.67 -6.13 -0.18
N ASN A 126 -12.13 -5.70 -1.31
CA ASN A 126 -11.05 -6.39 -2.03
C ASN A 126 -9.67 -5.95 -1.54
N ASN A 127 -9.53 -5.83 -0.22
CA ASN A 127 -8.36 -5.31 0.47
C ASN A 127 -7.89 -6.27 1.56
N ILE A 128 -6.58 -6.31 1.79
CA ILE A 128 -5.95 -6.91 2.97
C ILE A 128 -5.26 -5.79 3.74
N TYR A 129 -5.78 -5.43 4.91
CA TYR A 129 -5.16 -4.47 5.81
C TYR A 129 -4.07 -5.16 6.60
N MET A 130 -2.88 -4.60 6.60
CA MET A 130 -1.70 -5.22 7.19
C MET A 130 -1.06 -4.30 8.23
N PHE A 131 -0.50 -4.94 9.26
CA PHE A 131 0.23 -4.27 10.33
C PHE A 131 1.41 -5.13 10.73
N THR A 132 2.53 -4.50 11.05
CA THR A 132 3.72 -5.19 11.57
C THR A 132 4.15 -4.52 12.86
N TYR A 133 4.13 -5.25 13.98
CA TYR A 133 4.69 -4.78 15.24
C TYR A 133 6.14 -5.23 15.36
N ILE A 134 7.03 -4.28 15.59
CA ILE A 134 8.48 -4.49 15.70
C ILE A 134 8.90 -4.08 17.11
N ALA A 135 9.32 -5.03 17.92
CA ALA A 135 9.74 -4.76 19.30
C ALA A 135 11.24 -4.47 19.43
N ASP A 136 12.06 -5.06 18.56
CA ASP A 136 13.52 -5.05 18.66
C ASP A 136 14.21 -5.31 17.31
N ASP A 137 15.51 -5.58 17.32
CA ASP A 137 16.34 -5.84 16.14
C ASP A 137 16.41 -7.31 15.71
N SER A 138 15.50 -8.16 16.18
CA SER A 138 15.45 -9.58 15.77
C SER A 138 15.23 -9.75 14.26
N VAL A 139 14.61 -8.76 13.63
CA VAL A 139 14.51 -8.64 12.17
C VAL A 139 15.19 -7.34 11.73
N THR A 140 16.32 -7.48 11.03
CA THR A 140 17.19 -6.33 10.69
C THR A 140 16.66 -5.49 9.55
N VAL A 141 16.12 -6.12 8.50
CA VAL A 141 15.45 -5.44 7.38
C VAL A 141 13.96 -5.65 7.53
N THR A 142 13.22 -4.61 7.90
CA THR A 142 11.79 -4.74 8.07
C THR A 142 11.07 -4.21 6.86
N ARG A 143 10.50 -5.14 6.10
CA ARG A 143 9.72 -4.86 4.89
C ARG A 143 8.67 -5.94 4.70
N TYR A 144 7.59 -5.59 4.02
CA TYR A 144 6.65 -6.56 3.48
C TYR A 144 6.85 -6.68 1.97
N ILE A 145 6.88 -7.90 1.44
CA ILE A 145 7.03 -8.15 0.01
C ILE A 145 5.79 -8.88 -0.49
N VAL A 146 5.04 -8.24 -1.38
CA VAL A 146 3.99 -8.90 -2.17
C VAL A 146 4.64 -9.52 -3.40
N ARG A 147 4.42 -10.81 -3.61
CA ARG A 147 4.97 -11.58 -4.72
C ARG A 147 3.85 -11.90 -5.71
N LEU A 148 3.89 -11.29 -6.88
CA LEU A 148 2.89 -11.47 -7.93
C LEU A 148 3.45 -12.27 -9.10
N LYS A 149 2.56 -12.93 -9.84
CA LYS A 149 2.90 -13.79 -10.98
C LYS A 149 3.25 -12.93 -12.21
N PRO A 150 4.49 -12.99 -12.76
CA PRO A 150 4.91 -12.14 -13.87
C PRO A 150 4.08 -12.34 -15.14
N SER A 151 3.62 -13.57 -15.41
CA SER A 151 2.80 -13.87 -16.60
C SER A 151 1.43 -13.19 -16.61
N LEU A 152 0.93 -12.77 -15.43
CA LEU A 152 -0.33 -12.06 -15.31
C LEU A 152 -0.17 -10.53 -15.32
N PHE A 153 1.06 -10.03 -15.18
CA PHE A 153 1.42 -8.63 -15.31
C PHE A 153 2.56 -8.44 -16.32
N PRO A 154 2.33 -8.79 -17.60
CA PRO A 154 3.39 -8.79 -18.61
C PRO A 154 3.82 -7.39 -19.02
N VAL A 155 2.93 -6.42 -18.92
CA VAL A 155 3.23 -5.02 -19.22
C VAL A 155 3.65 -4.34 -17.93
N LEU A 156 4.92 -4.17 -17.80
CA LEU A 156 5.51 -3.43 -16.70
C LEU A 156 5.46 -1.96 -17.06
N ASN A 157 5.07 -1.16 -16.08
CA ASN A 157 5.11 0.27 -16.20
C ASN A 157 6.49 0.71 -16.70
N THR A 158 6.54 1.76 -17.49
CA THR A 158 7.71 2.21 -18.26
C THR A 158 8.99 2.31 -17.44
N SER A 159 8.92 2.65 -16.16
CA SER A 159 10.09 2.71 -15.27
C SER A 159 10.80 1.37 -15.04
N ASN A 160 10.20 0.23 -15.43
CA ASN A 160 10.81 -1.10 -15.29
C ASN A 160 10.70 -1.96 -16.57
N SER A 161 10.27 -1.40 -17.68
CA SER A 161 10.20 -2.11 -18.98
C SER A 161 11.57 -2.46 -19.54
N TRP A 162 12.61 -1.88 -19.00
CA TRP A 162 14.01 -2.05 -19.39
C TRP A 162 14.63 -3.39 -19.00
N TYR A 163 13.98 -4.18 -18.15
CA TYR A 163 14.55 -5.44 -17.64
C TYR A 163 14.94 -6.47 -18.71
N SER A 164 14.25 -6.51 -19.82
CA SER A 164 14.54 -7.49 -20.90
C SER A 164 15.73 -7.13 -21.76
N SER A 165 16.15 -5.86 -21.79
CA SER A 165 17.22 -5.34 -22.64
C SER A 165 18.50 -4.93 -21.89
N TYR A 166 18.55 -5.20 -20.57
CA TYR A 166 19.66 -4.75 -19.72
C TYR A 166 20.64 -5.87 -19.40
N SER A 167 21.92 -5.55 -19.38
CA SER A 167 22.95 -6.39 -18.78
C SER A 167 23.15 -6.03 -17.32
N THR A 168 23.32 -7.04 -16.47
CA THR A 168 23.64 -6.85 -15.06
C THR A 168 25.09 -6.43 -14.90
N LEU A 169 25.33 -5.34 -14.17
CA LEU A 169 26.67 -4.88 -13.79
C LEU A 169 27.07 -5.41 -12.42
N GLU A 170 26.16 -5.39 -11.44
CA GLU A 170 26.46 -5.78 -10.08
C GLU A 170 25.24 -6.44 -9.42
N ALA A 171 25.42 -7.63 -8.86
CA ALA A 171 24.49 -8.34 -7.96
C ALA A 171 23.02 -8.39 -8.40
N LYS A 172 22.72 -8.19 -9.68
CA LYS A 172 21.38 -7.99 -10.25
C LYS A 172 20.65 -6.75 -9.73
N ASP A 173 21.38 -5.78 -9.23
CA ASP A 173 20.85 -4.57 -8.63
C ASP A 173 21.19 -3.34 -9.48
N ILE A 174 22.25 -3.41 -10.24
CA ILE A 174 22.69 -2.36 -11.17
C ILE A 174 22.71 -2.92 -12.57
N PHE A 175 22.07 -2.23 -13.49
CA PHE A 175 21.88 -2.67 -14.87
C PHE A 175 22.34 -1.59 -15.85
N THR A 176 22.91 -2.00 -16.97
CA THR A 176 23.16 -1.12 -18.10
C THR A 176 22.17 -1.40 -19.22
N ASP A 177 21.50 -0.38 -19.70
CA ASP A 177 20.74 -0.43 -20.95
C ASP A 177 21.73 -0.55 -22.11
N THR A 178 21.74 -1.71 -22.76
CA THR A 178 22.66 -2.00 -23.87
C THR A 178 22.40 -1.16 -25.12
N SER A 179 21.22 -0.52 -25.21
CA SER A 179 20.86 0.33 -26.35
C SER A 179 21.32 1.78 -26.18
N THR A 180 21.35 2.29 -24.96
CA THR A 180 21.69 3.69 -24.64
C THR A 180 23.04 3.84 -23.93
N GLY A 181 23.51 2.77 -23.28
CA GLY A 181 24.69 2.78 -22.42
C GLY A 181 24.46 3.37 -21.03
N TYR A 182 23.22 3.78 -20.70
CA TYR A 182 22.92 4.32 -19.37
C TYR A 182 22.86 3.21 -18.33
N THR A 183 23.28 3.56 -17.11
CA THR A 183 23.27 2.66 -15.94
C THR A 183 22.14 3.06 -14.99
N TYR A 184 21.40 2.06 -14.51
CA TYR A 184 20.25 2.23 -13.65
C TYR A 184 20.34 1.30 -12.44
N SER A 185 19.82 1.75 -11.30
CA SER A 185 19.56 0.89 -10.16
C SER A 185 18.10 0.43 -10.16
N LYS A 186 17.86 -0.84 -9.88
CA LYS A 186 16.49 -1.37 -9.75
C LYS A 186 15.81 -0.96 -8.44
N HIS A 187 16.55 -0.44 -7.47
CA HIS A 187 16.09 -0.34 -6.09
C HIS A 187 15.41 0.97 -5.76
N TYR A 188 15.69 2.04 -6.46
CA TYR A 188 15.27 3.35 -6.02
C TYR A 188 14.21 3.93 -6.94
N SER A 189 13.13 4.41 -6.29
CA SER A 189 12.23 5.35 -6.91
C SER A 189 12.87 6.73 -6.90
N ASP A 190 12.75 7.49 -7.97
CA ASP A 190 13.05 8.91 -8.01
C ASP A 190 11.95 9.74 -7.34
N THR A 191 10.80 9.13 -7.01
CA THR A 191 9.65 9.78 -6.40
C THR A 191 9.74 9.76 -4.88
N ARG A 192 9.60 10.94 -4.27
CA ARG A 192 9.57 11.11 -2.81
C ARG A 192 8.34 10.44 -2.20
N VAL A 193 8.48 9.87 -1.01
CA VAL A 193 7.38 9.16 -0.34
C VAL A 193 6.14 10.03 -0.08
N MET A 194 6.32 11.35 0.02
CA MET A 194 5.23 12.30 0.18
C MET A 194 4.42 12.57 -1.10
N ASP A 195 4.93 12.18 -2.26
CA ASP A 195 4.33 12.52 -3.57
C ASP A 195 3.49 11.38 -4.15
N TYR A 196 3.41 10.22 -3.48
CA TYR A 196 2.54 9.13 -3.89
C TYR A 196 1.74 8.55 -2.71
N ASN A 197 0.53 8.08 -2.99
CA ASN A 197 -0.35 7.45 -2.01
C ASN A 197 -0.31 5.92 -2.10
N TYR A 198 0.11 5.38 -3.23
CA TYR A 198 0.19 3.95 -3.50
C TYR A 198 1.28 3.65 -4.52
N THR A 199 1.71 2.40 -4.49
CA THR A 199 2.59 1.83 -5.50
C THR A 199 2.02 0.50 -5.95
N GLY A 200 2.31 0.06 -7.16
CA GLY A 200 1.78 -1.22 -7.61
C GLY A 200 1.89 -1.43 -9.10
N ILE A 201 1.03 -2.28 -9.61
CA ILE A 201 1.02 -2.69 -11.02
C ILE A 201 -0.41 -2.98 -11.47
N SER A 202 -0.69 -2.69 -12.73
CA SER A 202 -1.94 -3.05 -13.39
C SER A 202 -1.64 -3.63 -14.78
N ASN A 203 -2.46 -4.60 -15.19
CA ASN A 203 -2.48 -5.11 -16.56
C ASN A 203 -3.65 -4.55 -17.40
N GLY A 204 -4.33 -3.53 -16.86
CA GLY A 204 -5.51 -2.92 -17.47
C GLY A 204 -6.84 -3.57 -17.07
N ASN A 205 -6.84 -4.86 -16.69
CA ASN A 205 -8.04 -5.58 -16.22
C ASN A 205 -8.01 -5.81 -14.71
N VAL A 206 -6.82 -5.97 -14.14
CA VAL A 206 -6.62 -6.13 -12.71
C VAL A 206 -5.43 -5.30 -12.27
N GLY A 207 -5.59 -4.55 -11.19
CA GLY A 207 -4.55 -3.85 -10.48
C GLY A 207 -4.28 -4.49 -9.11
N ALA A 208 -3.01 -4.51 -8.70
CA ALA A 208 -2.57 -4.89 -7.37
C ALA A 208 -1.66 -3.80 -6.81
N TYR A 209 -2.02 -3.23 -5.68
CA TYR A 209 -1.37 -2.04 -5.14
C TYR A 209 -1.10 -2.18 -3.65
N ILE A 210 0.04 -1.66 -3.21
CA ILE A 210 0.27 -1.34 -1.81
C ILE A 210 -0.09 0.13 -1.60
N VAL A 211 -1.08 0.37 -0.76
CA VAL A 211 -1.49 1.70 -0.32
C VAL A 211 -0.92 1.94 1.07
N ARG A 212 -0.06 2.93 1.19
CA ARG A 212 0.53 3.29 2.47
C ARG A 212 -0.40 4.28 3.17
N SER A 213 -1.17 3.76 4.12
CA SER A 213 -2.17 4.56 4.85
C SER A 213 -1.60 5.27 6.08
N ASN A 214 -0.38 4.91 6.48
CA ASN A 214 0.32 5.52 7.62
C ASN A 214 1.85 5.40 7.47
N HIS A 215 2.57 6.49 7.70
CA HIS A 215 4.05 6.55 7.65
C HIS A 215 4.70 6.73 9.02
N GLU A 216 3.92 6.72 10.07
CA GLU A 216 4.25 7.15 11.43
C GLU A 216 5.55 6.52 11.98
N LYS A 217 5.70 5.22 11.79
CA LYS A 217 6.85 4.46 12.29
C LYS A 217 7.91 4.16 11.21
N ALA A 218 7.60 4.42 9.94
CA ALA A 218 8.57 4.21 8.87
C ALA A 218 9.76 5.17 9.02
N SER A 219 10.85 4.89 8.35
CA SER A 219 12.05 5.74 8.35
C SER A 219 12.15 6.61 7.09
N GLY A 220 13.02 7.60 7.12
CA GLY A 220 13.45 8.38 5.97
C GLY A 220 12.76 9.73 5.76
N GLY A 221 11.70 10.05 6.49
CA GLY A 221 11.01 11.34 6.37
C GLY A 221 10.25 11.54 5.05
N PRO A 222 9.77 12.77 4.77
CA PRO A 222 8.92 13.05 3.60
C PRO A 222 9.62 12.89 2.25
N PHE A 223 10.92 13.12 2.21
CA PHE A 223 11.72 13.14 0.98
C PHE A 223 12.40 11.82 0.67
N TYR A 224 12.14 10.79 1.48
CA TYR A 224 12.73 9.48 1.26
C TYR A 224 12.27 8.86 -0.07
N ARG A 225 13.22 8.31 -0.81
CA ARG A 225 12.99 7.60 -2.07
C ARG A 225 13.13 6.11 -1.82
N SER A 226 11.99 5.47 -1.61
CA SER A 226 11.93 4.07 -1.18
C SER A 226 11.99 3.11 -2.36
N LEU A 227 12.45 1.89 -2.10
CA LEU A 227 12.20 0.76 -2.98
C LEU A 227 10.70 0.46 -3.01
N ILE A 228 10.07 0.57 -4.18
CA ILE A 228 8.63 0.40 -4.34
C ILE A 228 8.25 -0.85 -5.12
N ARG A 229 9.07 -1.24 -6.08
CA ARG A 229 8.80 -2.39 -6.94
C ARG A 229 10.10 -2.94 -7.54
N ASP A 230 10.11 -4.23 -7.77
CA ASP A 230 11.15 -4.95 -8.47
C ASP A 230 10.53 -6.06 -9.32
N ASN A 231 11.15 -6.38 -10.43
CA ASN A 231 10.70 -7.46 -11.31
C ASN A 231 11.82 -8.45 -11.52
N THR A 232 11.48 -9.71 -11.34
CA THR A 232 12.34 -10.83 -11.68
C THR A 232 11.59 -11.77 -12.63
N ASN A 233 12.29 -12.73 -13.21
CA ASN A 233 11.64 -13.76 -14.03
C ASN A 233 10.72 -14.70 -13.22
N VAL A 234 10.74 -14.63 -11.89
CA VAL A 234 9.96 -15.49 -10.98
C VAL A 234 8.88 -14.74 -10.20
N ALA A 235 8.98 -13.43 -10.07
CA ALA A 235 7.97 -12.62 -9.40
C ALA A 235 8.03 -11.15 -9.82
N VAL A 236 6.90 -10.48 -9.85
CA VAL A 236 6.79 -9.04 -9.69
C VAL A 236 6.65 -8.79 -8.20
N ASN A 237 7.58 -8.07 -7.62
CA ASN A 237 7.62 -7.79 -6.19
C ASN A 237 7.14 -6.36 -5.95
N LEU A 238 6.17 -6.20 -5.05
CA LEU A 238 5.79 -4.91 -4.51
C LEU A 238 6.30 -4.83 -3.07
N TYR A 239 6.86 -3.69 -2.69
CA TYR A 239 7.49 -3.51 -1.39
C TYR A 239 6.77 -2.48 -0.54
N GLU A 240 6.55 -2.82 0.73
CA GLU A 240 6.38 -1.88 1.80
C GLU A 240 7.64 -1.88 2.65
N ILE A 241 8.46 -0.86 2.52
CA ILE A 241 9.69 -0.72 3.28
C ILE A 241 9.36 0.06 4.57
N LEU A 242 9.52 -0.60 5.70
CA LEU A 242 9.35 -0.02 7.03
C LEU A 242 10.68 0.47 7.58
N TYR A 243 11.73 -0.36 7.44
CA TYR A 243 13.12 -0.03 7.75
C TYR A 243 14.07 -0.89 6.90
N TYR A 244 14.92 -0.25 6.11
CA TYR A 244 15.78 -1.00 5.18
C TYR A 244 17.02 -1.60 5.87
N GLY A 245 17.49 -1.02 6.95
CA GLY A 245 18.58 -1.54 7.77
C GLY A 245 19.96 -1.09 7.30
N MET A 246 20.48 -1.67 6.25
CA MET A 246 21.87 -1.51 5.83
C MET A 246 22.22 -0.07 5.50
N ALA A 247 23.20 0.48 6.22
CA ALA A 247 23.74 1.82 6.02
C ALA A 247 22.71 2.97 6.06
N GLN A 248 21.48 2.71 6.54
CA GLN A 248 20.48 3.73 6.72
C GLN A 248 20.86 4.59 7.94
N THR A 249 20.82 5.92 7.77
CA THR A 249 21.20 6.88 8.83
C THR A 249 20.00 7.40 9.61
N ASP A 250 18.79 7.13 9.16
CA ASP A 250 17.58 7.53 9.86
C ASP A 250 17.27 6.56 11.02
N VAL A 251 16.51 7.05 11.98
CA VAL A 251 16.13 6.33 13.19
C VAL A 251 15.26 5.12 12.83
N LYS A 252 15.58 3.94 13.38
CA LYS A 252 14.69 2.80 13.41
C LYS A 252 13.63 3.02 14.49
N ARG A 253 12.38 3.14 14.08
CA ARG A 253 11.26 3.31 15.01
C ARG A 253 10.60 1.98 15.28
N TYR A 254 10.53 1.63 16.56
CA TYR A 254 9.88 0.42 17.03
C TYR A 254 8.38 0.63 17.26
N GLY A 255 7.64 -0.46 17.45
CA GLY A 255 6.21 -0.47 17.66
C GLY A 255 5.43 -0.84 16.40
N LEU A 256 4.17 -0.42 16.34
CA LEU A 256 3.24 -0.81 15.28
C LEU A 256 3.44 0.01 14.01
N GLN A 257 3.85 -0.65 12.95
CA GLN A 257 3.88 -0.14 11.58
C GLN A 257 2.54 -0.37 10.90
N GLY A 258 2.05 0.61 10.17
CA GLY A 258 0.79 0.47 9.43
C GLY A 258 -0.38 1.26 10.05
N PRO A 259 -1.60 1.12 9.47
CA PRO A 259 -1.92 0.18 8.40
C PRO A 259 -1.25 0.50 7.07
N TYR A 260 -0.88 -0.56 6.35
CA TYR A 260 -0.61 -0.56 4.92
C TYR A 260 -1.51 -1.61 4.27
N VAL A 261 -1.97 -1.36 3.05
CA VAL A 261 -3.08 -2.11 2.47
C VAL A 261 -2.68 -2.71 1.13
N LEU A 262 -2.79 -4.02 0.99
CA LEU A 262 -2.78 -4.65 -0.32
C LEU A 262 -4.19 -4.56 -0.89
N ALA A 263 -4.36 -3.79 -1.96
CA ALA A 263 -5.64 -3.56 -2.62
C ALA A 263 -5.64 -4.17 -4.01
N PHE A 264 -6.70 -4.91 -4.35
CA PHE A 264 -6.98 -5.36 -5.71
C PHE A 264 -8.07 -4.49 -6.34
N THR A 265 -7.96 -4.23 -7.65
CA THR A 265 -8.91 -3.43 -8.42
C THR A 265 -9.20 -4.05 -9.79
N ASP A 266 -10.27 -3.62 -10.43
CA ASP A 266 -10.59 -4.00 -11.81
C ASP A 266 -9.81 -3.14 -12.83
N GLY A 267 -8.50 -3.06 -12.64
CA GLY A 267 -7.53 -2.40 -13.53
C GLY A 267 -7.30 -0.92 -13.25
N GLY A 268 -8.22 -0.25 -12.54
CA GLY A 268 -8.10 1.15 -12.14
C GLY A 268 -7.21 1.35 -10.90
N GLU A 269 -7.08 2.58 -10.44
CA GLU A 269 -6.36 2.95 -9.23
C GLU A 269 -7.06 2.46 -7.95
N PRO A 270 -6.33 2.27 -6.84
CA PRO A 270 -6.95 1.95 -5.57
C PRO A 270 -7.77 3.14 -5.04
N SER A 271 -8.79 2.82 -4.25
CA SER A 271 -9.67 3.85 -3.69
C SER A 271 -8.91 4.85 -2.83
N SER A 272 -9.12 6.15 -3.09
CA SER A 272 -8.57 7.23 -2.27
C SER A 272 -9.00 7.21 -0.80
N LYS A 273 -10.03 6.44 -0.44
CA LYS A 273 -10.43 6.20 0.96
C LYS A 273 -9.36 5.43 1.76
N LEU A 274 -8.45 4.75 1.07
CA LEU A 274 -7.34 4.01 1.69
C LEU A 274 -6.11 4.89 1.95
N TYR A 275 -6.04 6.07 1.35
CA TYR A 275 -4.85 6.93 1.43
C TYR A 275 -4.62 7.48 2.83
N ALA A 276 -3.37 7.83 3.13
CA ALA A 276 -3.00 8.47 4.38
C ALA A 276 -3.88 9.70 4.66
N GLY A 277 -4.40 9.80 5.87
CA GLY A 277 -5.34 10.85 6.27
C GLY A 277 -6.81 10.64 5.85
N ASN A 278 -7.11 9.75 4.90
CA ASN A 278 -8.48 9.47 4.46
C ASN A 278 -9.06 8.18 5.06
N LEU A 279 -8.20 7.22 5.37
CA LEU A 279 -8.64 5.93 5.92
C LEU A 279 -9.36 6.13 7.26
N LYS A 280 -10.59 5.64 7.34
CA LYS A 280 -11.34 5.57 8.60
C LYS A 280 -10.83 4.39 9.42
N THR A 281 -10.38 4.66 10.62
CA THR A 281 -9.66 3.69 11.46
C THR A 281 -10.42 3.26 12.72
N ASP A 282 -11.59 3.83 13.00
CA ASP A 282 -12.37 3.56 14.22
C ASP A 282 -12.69 2.07 14.41
N TRP A 283 -12.84 1.31 13.32
CA TRP A 283 -13.09 -0.13 13.36
C TRP A 283 -11.87 -0.94 13.84
N ILE A 284 -10.66 -0.37 13.82
CA ILE A 284 -9.43 -1.02 14.29
C ILE A 284 -9.36 -1.03 15.81
N ASP A 285 -9.97 -0.03 16.47
CA ASP A 285 -9.89 0.17 17.93
C ASP A 285 -10.33 -1.06 18.73
N SER A 286 -11.24 -1.86 18.18
CA SER A 286 -11.79 -3.06 18.84
C SER A 286 -11.03 -4.35 18.52
N LEU A 287 -10.01 -4.32 17.66
CA LEU A 287 -9.34 -5.54 17.18
C LEU A 287 -8.25 -6.06 18.13
N GLY A 288 -7.81 -5.26 19.09
CA GLY A 288 -6.71 -5.65 20.00
C GLY A 288 -5.35 -5.78 19.31
N ILE A 289 -5.12 -5.05 18.22
CA ILE A 289 -3.81 -5.01 17.54
C ILE A 289 -2.79 -4.38 18.48
N HIS A 290 -1.70 -5.08 18.74
CA HIS A 290 -0.66 -4.65 19.66
C HIS A 290 -0.05 -3.33 19.24
N GLY A 291 -0.01 -2.36 20.14
CA GLY A 291 0.54 -1.03 19.89
C GLY A 291 -0.39 -0.07 19.11
N TRP A 292 -1.62 -0.50 18.77
CA TRP A 292 -2.58 0.41 18.15
C TRP A 292 -3.02 1.51 19.10
N VAL A 293 -2.98 2.75 18.61
CA VAL A 293 -3.51 3.93 19.32
C VAL A 293 -4.61 4.55 18.45
N GLY A 294 -5.85 4.49 18.95
CA GLY A 294 -7.02 5.06 18.28
C GLY A 294 -6.98 6.60 18.26
N SER A 295 -7.91 7.19 17.52
CA SER A 295 -7.97 8.63 17.27
C SER A 295 -8.09 9.48 18.56
N SER A 296 -8.77 8.98 19.59
CA SER A 296 -8.91 9.66 20.89
C SER A 296 -7.59 9.77 21.66
N GLY A 297 -6.65 8.86 21.42
CA GLY A 297 -5.31 8.87 22.00
C GLY A 297 -4.30 9.75 21.26
N ARG A 298 -4.72 10.42 20.18
CA ARG A 298 -3.86 11.18 19.29
C ARG A 298 -4.13 12.68 19.38
N GLY A 299 -3.16 13.49 18.96
CA GLY A 299 -3.28 14.94 18.96
C GLY A 299 -3.09 15.55 17.56
N ARG A 300 -2.95 16.86 17.55
CA ARG A 300 -2.84 17.66 16.32
C ARG A 300 -1.95 18.87 16.54
N VAL A 301 -1.23 19.28 15.48
CA VAL A 301 -0.53 20.57 15.39
C VAL A 301 -1.14 21.38 14.24
N ALA A 302 -1.33 22.68 14.45
CA ALA A 302 -1.71 23.61 13.40
C ALA A 302 -0.89 24.88 13.50
N GLY A 303 -0.34 25.35 12.39
CA GLY A 303 0.38 26.63 12.29
C GLY A 303 -0.46 27.64 11.51
N VAL A 304 -0.58 28.86 12.04
CA VAL A 304 -1.41 29.91 11.43
C VAL A 304 -0.72 30.59 10.24
N GLY A 305 0.55 30.30 9.98
CA GLY A 305 1.26 30.77 8.80
C GLY A 305 2.78 30.69 8.91
N ILE A 306 3.43 30.77 7.76
CA ILE A 306 4.89 30.90 7.61
C ILE A 306 5.15 32.22 6.86
N LYS A 307 5.93 33.11 7.46
CA LYS A 307 6.34 34.38 6.87
C LYS A 307 7.68 34.24 6.17
N ASN A 308 7.92 35.10 5.19
CA ASN A 308 9.11 35.12 4.33
C ASN A 308 9.25 33.87 3.43
N MET A 309 8.12 33.21 3.12
CA MET A 309 8.11 32.20 2.07
C MET A 309 8.40 32.84 0.71
N LYS A 310 9.15 32.13 -0.12
CA LYS A 310 9.37 32.48 -1.53
C LYS A 310 8.39 31.70 -2.40
N SER A 311 7.66 32.38 -3.27
CA SER A 311 6.55 31.81 -4.07
C SER A 311 6.95 30.66 -4.99
N ASP A 312 8.21 30.60 -5.35
CA ASP A 312 8.71 29.62 -6.35
C ASP A 312 9.09 28.27 -5.73
N TYR A 313 8.89 28.11 -4.41
CA TYR A 313 9.29 26.93 -3.68
C TYR A 313 8.14 26.29 -2.92
N GLU A 314 8.12 24.96 -2.88
CA GLU A 314 7.26 24.18 -1.99
C GLU A 314 7.78 24.27 -0.55
N TYR A 315 6.85 24.40 0.42
CA TYR A 315 7.20 24.34 1.84
C TYR A 315 6.53 23.13 2.49
N VAL A 316 7.32 22.30 3.13
CA VAL A 316 6.90 21.12 3.87
C VAL A 316 7.24 21.28 5.34
N VAL A 317 6.30 20.93 6.21
CA VAL A 317 6.51 20.92 7.66
C VAL A 317 6.60 19.48 8.12
N GLY A 318 7.77 19.06 8.55
CA GLY A 318 8.05 17.73 9.11
C GLY A 318 8.08 17.77 10.63
N PHE A 319 7.67 16.67 11.25
CA PHE A 319 7.75 16.43 12.69
C PHE A 319 8.38 15.05 12.88
N SER A 320 9.46 14.96 13.66
CA SER A 320 10.12 13.69 13.91
C SER A 320 10.69 13.60 15.33
N ASN A 321 10.70 12.40 15.87
CA ASN A 321 11.43 11.97 17.05
C ASN A 321 11.77 10.47 16.90
N ASP A 322 12.31 9.87 17.95
CA ASP A 322 12.67 8.45 17.95
C ASP A 322 11.46 7.51 17.89
N GLU A 323 10.26 8.03 18.17
CA GLU A 323 9.04 7.23 18.20
C GLU A 323 8.20 7.33 16.93
N ALA A 324 8.16 8.51 16.28
CA ALA A 324 7.27 8.75 15.16
C ALA A 324 7.73 9.88 14.25
N GLN A 325 7.20 9.88 13.02
CA GLN A 325 7.37 10.95 12.04
C GLN A 325 6.05 11.30 11.38
N TYR A 326 5.90 12.59 11.06
CA TYR A 326 4.73 13.12 10.35
C TYR A 326 5.16 14.28 9.45
N TRP A 327 4.36 14.59 8.44
CA TRP A 327 4.57 15.76 7.59
C TRP A 327 3.28 16.27 6.98
N THR A 328 3.31 17.52 6.56
CA THR A 328 2.24 18.15 5.81
C THR A 328 2.81 19.25 4.92
N LYS A 329 2.17 19.49 3.77
CA LYS A 329 2.50 20.66 2.95
C LYS A 329 1.90 21.92 3.58
N ALA A 330 2.66 23.01 3.58
CA ALA A 330 2.12 24.31 3.91
C ALA A 330 1.35 24.89 2.70
N SER A 331 0.34 25.72 2.96
CA SER A 331 -0.37 26.41 1.88
C SER A 331 0.52 27.47 1.21
N ASP A 332 0.45 27.57 -0.10
CA ASP A 332 1.28 28.48 -0.91
C ASP A 332 1.02 29.95 -0.60
N SER A 333 -0.21 30.30 -0.17
CA SER A 333 -0.62 31.70 0.00
C SER A 333 -0.17 32.35 1.30
N ASN A 334 -0.12 31.59 2.40
CA ASN A 334 0.15 32.14 3.74
C ASN A 334 0.93 31.20 4.65
N GLY A 335 1.33 30.02 4.15
CA GLY A 335 2.07 29.03 4.93
C GLY A 335 1.24 28.38 6.05
N TYR A 336 -0.09 28.38 5.96
CA TYR A 336 -0.92 27.60 6.88
C TYR A 336 -0.61 26.11 6.74
N PHE A 337 -0.53 25.39 7.86
CA PHE A 337 -0.34 23.95 7.87
C PHE A 337 -1.10 23.28 9.01
N SER A 338 -1.42 22.01 8.83
CA SER A 338 -2.06 21.20 9.86
C SER A 338 -1.66 19.73 9.71
N CYS A 339 -1.13 19.17 10.79
CA CYS A 339 -0.82 17.77 10.92
C CYS A 339 -1.70 17.13 12.00
N THR A 340 -2.46 16.10 11.65
CA THR A 340 -3.47 15.47 12.49
C THR A 340 -3.07 14.03 12.84
N ASN A 341 -3.75 13.43 13.80
CA ASN A 341 -3.57 12.04 14.20
C ASN A 341 -2.14 11.70 14.65
N MET A 342 -1.46 12.64 15.28
CA MET A 342 -0.11 12.45 15.80
C MET A 342 -0.14 11.75 17.16
N LEU A 343 0.78 10.83 17.39
CA LEU A 343 1.03 10.30 18.74
C LEU A 343 1.42 11.43 19.70
N PRO A 344 1.04 11.38 20.98
CA PRO A 344 1.54 12.32 21.98
C PRO A 344 3.07 12.21 22.11
N GLY A 345 3.74 13.34 22.27
CA GLY A 345 5.19 13.40 22.41
C GLY A 345 5.75 14.75 22.04
N THR A 346 7.04 14.95 22.26
CA THR A 346 7.78 16.12 21.81
C THR A 346 8.51 15.76 20.52
N TYR A 347 8.31 16.57 19.50
CA TYR A 347 8.85 16.39 18.16
C TYR A 347 9.75 17.55 17.81
N THR A 348 10.85 17.29 17.14
CA THR A 348 11.55 18.30 16.37
C THR A 348 10.71 18.60 15.13
N MET A 349 10.16 19.81 15.07
CA MET A 349 9.47 20.33 13.89
C MET A 349 10.48 21.04 12.99
N THR A 350 10.53 20.66 11.72
CA THR A 350 11.39 21.30 10.72
C THR A 350 10.55 21.81 9.56
N ILE A 351 10.76 23.07 9.16
CA ILE A 351 10.20 23.63 7.93
C ILE A 351 11.26 23.48 6.85
N TYR A 352 10.86 22.86 5.75
CA TYR A 352 11.69 22.68 4.58
C TYR A 352 11.22 23.58 3.43
N LYS A 353 12.15 24.24 2.77
CA LYS A 353 11.97 24.89 1.47
C LYS A 353 12.46 23.91 0.40
N ASN A 354 11.56 23.32 -0.37
CA ASN A 354 11.78 22.05 -1.08
C ASN A 354 12.31 20.99 -0.10
N GLU A 355 13.56 20.58 -0.22
CA GLU A 355 14.20 19.61 0.69
C GLU A 355 15.20 20.24 1.66
N LEU A 356 15.40 21.56 1.58
CA LEU A 356 16.33 22.31 2.46
C LEU A 356 15.65 22.74 3.75
N ALA A 357 16.19 22.36 4.91
CA ALA A 357 15.72 22.81 6.21
C ALA A 357 16.02 24.31 6.38
N VAL A 358 14.97 25.10 6.67
CA VAL A 358 15.06 26.57 6.83
C VAL A 358 14.59 27.07 8.19
N TYR A 359 13.99 26.18 9.01
CA TYR A 359 13.59 26.50 10.38
C TYR A 359 13.42 25.21 11.18
N THR A 360 13.82 25.22 12.44
CA THR A 360 13.67 24.07 13.34
C THR A 360 13.29 24.54 14.75
N THR A 361 12.37 23.82 15.39
CA THR A 361 11.97 24.03 16.80
C THR A 361 11.30 22.78 17.37
N ASP A 362 11.20 22.69 18.68
CA ASP A 362 10.47 21.61 19.33
C ASP A 362 8.97 21.94 19.50
N VAL A 363 8.14 20.94 19.31
CA VAL A 363 6.68 21.03 19.47
C VAL A 363 6.17 19.84 20.24
N THR A 364 5.43 20.09 21.33
CA THR A 364 4.80 19.04 22.13
C THR A 364 3.34 18.83 21.71
N VAL A 365 2.98 17.59 21.47
CA VAL A 365 1.63 17.10 21.12
C VAL A 365 1.06 16.37 22.32
N THR A 366 -0.20 16.62 22.67
CA THR A 366 -0.93 15.93 23.74
C THR A 366 -2.10 15.16 23.17
N ALA A 367 -2.48 14.03 23.81
CA ALA A 367 -3.64 13.24 23.41
C ALA A 367 -4.92 14.08 23.46
N GLY A 368 -5.75 13.98 22.42
CA GLY A 368 -6.99 14.74 22.27
C GLY A 368 -6.80 16.25 22.05
N GLY A 369 -5.54 16.74 22.11
CA GLY A 369 -5.22 18.17 22.08
C GLY A 369 -4.94 18.70 20.69
N THR A 370 -5.09 20.02 20.51
CA THR A 370 -4.60 20.77 19.37
C THR A 370 -3.54 21.78 19.80
N LYS A 371 -2.32 21.61 19.35
CA LYS A 371 -1.27 22.60 19.52
C LYS A 371 -1.35 23.62 18.39
N ILE A 372 -1.68 24.86 18.71
CA ILE A 372 -1.69 25.96 17.75
C ILE A 372 -0.36 26.72 17.86
N LEU A 373 0.29 26.91 16.73
CA LEU A 373 1.51 27.68 16.60
C LEU A 373 1.20 29.04 15.97
N ASN A 374 1.76 30.10 16.53
CA ASN A 374 1.72 31.43 15.91
C ASN A 374 2.46 31.43 14.58
N SER A 375 2.32 32.52 13.81
CA SER A 375 3.09 32.68 12.58
C SER A 375 4.59 32.53 12.84
N ILE A 376 5.21 31.65 12.06
CA ILE A 376 6.64 31.38 12.11
C ILE A 376 7.32 32.26 11.06
N THR A 377 8.38 32.94 11.41
CA THR A 377 9.15 33.77 10.48
C THR A 377 10.44 33.04 10.14
N ILE A 378 10.69 32.77 8.86
CA ILE A 378 11.99 32.30 8.39
C ILE A 378 12.93 33.48 8.38
N THR A 379 13.95 33.44 9.25
CA THR A 379 14.92 34.51 9.42
C THR A 379 16.31 34.18 8.90
N ASP A 380 16.57 32.88 8.71
CA ASP A 380 17.84 32.37 8.21
C ASP A 380 17.54 31.28 7.17
N ASP A 381 17.67 31.65 5.91
CA ASP A 381 17.52 30.71 4.78
C ASP A 381 18.93 30.43 4.23
N PRO A 382 19.47 29.24 4.46
CA PRO A 382 20.82 28.89 4.00
C PRO A 382 21.05 29.08 2.50
N SER A 383 20.00 29.07 1.70
CA SER A 383 20.10 29.29 0.26
C SER A 383 20.16 30.77 -0.14
N ASP A 384 20.00 31.70 0.80
CA ASP A 384 20.16 33.15 0.56
C ASP A 384 21.62 33.61 0.63
N ASN A 385 22.49 32.75 1.16
CA ASN A 385 23.92 33.00 1.17
C ASN A 385 24.51 32.75 -0.23
N ASP A 386 25.44 33.58 -0.64
CA ASP A 386 26.14 33.38 -1.92
C ASP A 386 26.83 32.03 -1.94
N VAL A 387 26.38 31.20 -2.83
CA VAL A 387 27.01 29.90 -3.06
C VAL A 387 28.21 30.09 -3.97
N THR A 388 29.40 29.91 -3.41
CA THR A 388 30.65 30.11 -4.16
C THR A 388 30.90 29.00 -5.18
N TRP A 389 30.29 27.83 -5.01
CA TRP A 389 30.27 26.72 -6.00
C TRP A 389 29.26 25.64 -5.61
N ARG A 390 28.81 24.85 -6.60
CA ARG A 390 27.92 23.68 -6.40
C ARG A 390 28.64 22.44 -6.91
N ILE A 391 28.44 21.32 -6.23
CA ILE A 391 28.84 20.00 -6.69
C ILE A 391 27.61 19.37 -7.35
N GLY A 392 27.54 19.48 -8.68
CA GLY A 392 26.44 18.92 -9.46
C GLY A 392 25.08 19.57 -9.19
N ASP A 393 24.20 19.42 -10.11
CA ASP A 393 22.77 19.56 -9.87
C ASP A 393 22.21 18.17 -9.58
N TRP A 394 21.26 18.10 -8.67
CA TRP A 394 20.50 16.88 -8.46
C TRP A 394 19.58 16.72 -9.67
N ASP A 395 19.85 15.72 -10.49
CA ASP A 395 19.13 15.45 -11.73
C ASP A 395 18.20 14.22 -11.65
N GLY A 396 17.96 13.73 -10.45
CA GLY A 396 17.06 12.60 -10.20
C GLY A 396 17.76 11.25 -10.06
#